data_7051d6e2bca296c23485fc3b15fe3475
#
_entry.id   7051d6e2bca296c23485fc3b15fe3475
#
_cell.length_a   1.000
_cell.length_b   1.000
_cell.length_c   1.000
_cell.angle_alpha   90.00
_cell.angle_beta   90.00
_cell.angle_gamma   90.00
#
_symmetry.space_group_name_H-M   'P 1'
#
loop_
_entity.id
_entity.type
_entity.pdbx_description
1 polymer ?
#
loop_
_entity_poly.entity_id
_entity_poly.type
_entity_poly.pdbx_seq_one_letter_code
_entity_poly.pdbx_strand_id
1 'polypeptide(L)'
;MKNLGQMMKQAQQMQSKMAEMQAALEQAEVTGQAAGGMVTITMTAKGEPKRVKIDPSLVNPAEVEVLEDLISAALRDARSKADKHIADEMGKVTGGLPLPPGFKLPF
;
A
#
# COMPACT_ATOMS: atom_id res chain seq x y z
N MET A 1 20.65 6.05 35.42
CA MET A 1 19.46 5.92 34.57
C MET A 1 18.98 7.25 34.07
N LYS A 2 19.91 8.11 33.77
CA LYS A 2 19.57 9.44 33.29
C LYS A 2 18.88 9.43 31.91
N ASN A 3 18.96 8.30 31.16
CA ASN A 3 18.46 8.24 29.81
C ASN A 3 17.08 7.60 29.69
N LEU A 4 16.49 7.18 30.81
CA LEU A 4 15.18 6.52 30.77
C LEU A 4 14.09 7.43 30.24
N GLY A 5 14.07 8.70 30.71
CA GLY A 5 13.11 9.67 30.22
C GLY A 5 13.27 9.98 28.74
N GLN A 6 14.53 10.05 28.27
CA GLN A 6 14.80 10.24 26.84
C GLN A 6 14.35 9.05 26.01
N MET A 7 14.60 7.84 26.51
CA MET A 7 14.19 6.62 25.81
C MET A 7 12.68 6.55 25.71
N MET A 8 11.96 6.91 26.77
CA MET A 8 10.49 6.94 26.75
C MET A 8 9.98 7.99 25.78
N LYS A 9 10.62 9.16 25.76
CA LYS A 9 10.25 10.22 24.83
C LYS A 9 10.46 9.80 23.38
N GLN A 10 11.58 9.14 23.10
CA GLN A 10 11.85 8.63 21.77
C GLN A 10 10.84 7.57 21.34
N ALA A 11 10.46 6.69 22.27
CA ALA A 11 9.45 5.66 22.01
C ALA A 11 8.09 6.30 21.70
N GLN A 12 7.72 7.34 22.44
CA GLN A 12 6.47 8.07 22.19
C GLN A 12 6.51 8.78 20.84
N GLN A 13 7.64 9.38 20.49
CA GLN A 13 7.79 10.02 19.18
C GLN A 13 7.68 9.02 18.05
N MET A 14 8.29 7.84 18.22
CA MET A 14 8.17 6.77 17.23
C MET A 14 6.74 6.29 17.08
N GLN A 15 6.02 6.11 18.19
CA GLN A 15 4.61 5.75 18.16
C GLN A 15 3.78 6.79 17.41
N SER A 16 4.03 8.07 17.67
CA SER A 16 3.31 9.15 16.99
C SER A 16 3.58 9.13 15.50
N LYS A 17 4.83 8.94 15.11
CA LYS A 17 5.19 8.87 13.68
C LYS A 17 4.56 7.67 13.00
N MET A 18 4.53 6.53 13.68
CA MET A 18 3.91 5.32 13.15
C MET A 18 2.40 5.53 12.98
N ALA A 19 1.75 6.16 13.96
CA ALA A 19 0.31 6.46 13.87
C ALA A 19 0.02 7.42 12.72
N GLU A 20 0.84 8.46 12.57
CA GLU A 20 0.73 9.41 11.46
C GLU A 20 0.91 8.72 10.12
N MET A 21 1.89 7.81 10.04
CA MET A 21 2.14 7.06 8.83
C MET A 21 0.97 6.16 8.47
N GLN A 22 0.41 5.45 9.45
CA GLN A 22 -0.75 4.59 9.22
C GLN A 22 -1.95 5.40 8.73
N ALA A 23 -2.20 6.57 9.33
CA ALA A 23 -3.27 7.45 8.90
C ALA A 23 -3.03 7.94 7.46
N ALA A 24 -1.78 8.28 7.14
CA ALA A 24 -1.42 8.71 5.80
C ALA A 24 -1.63 7.59 4.77
N LEU A 25 -1.29 6.36 5.14
CA LEU A 25 -1.47 5.20 4.26
C LEU A 25 -2.95 4.89 4.03
N GLU A 26 -3.80 5.15 5.02
CA GLU A 26 -5.25 4.98 4.87
C GLU A 26 -5.84 6.00 3.91
N GLN A 27 -5.23 7.18 3.81
CA GLN A 27 -5.68 8.24 2.91
C GLN A 27 -5.01 8.16 1.54
N ALA A 28 -3.83 7.55 1.45
CA ALA A 28 -3.12 7.42 0.20
C ALA A 28 -3.79 6.38 -0.70
N GLU A 29 -3.91 6.71 -1.98
CA GLU A 29 -4.48 5.78 -2.96
C GLU A 29 -3.45 5.42 -4.00
N VAL A 30 -3.48 4.17 -4.42
CA VAL A 30 -2.69 3.68 -5.53
C VAL A 30 -3.63 3.07 -6.56
N THR A 31 -3.23 3.13 -7.82
CA THR A 31 -4.04 2.60 -8.91
C THR A 31 -3.24 1.57 -9.69
N GLY A 32 -3.74 0.35 -9.71
CA GLY A 32 -3.20 -0.70 -10.55
C GLY A 32 -3.95 -0.77 -11.86
N GLN A 33 -3.30 -1.23 -12.90
CA GLN A 33 -3.92 -1.29 -14.22
C GLN A 33 -3.48 -2.54 -14.97
N ALA A 34 -4.32 -2.94 -15.93
CA ALA A 34 -4.03 -4.01 -16.87
C ALA A 34 -4.62 -3.63 -18.22
N ALA A 35 -4.13 -4.27 -19.28
CA ALA A 35 -4.58 -4.02 -20.65
C ALA A 35 -4.50 -2.55 -21.05
N GLY A 36 -3.38 -1.89 -20.71
CA GLY A 36 -3.15 -0.50 -21.09
C GLY A 36 -4.11 0.49 -20.42
N GLY A 37 -4.64 0.14 -19.24
CA GLY A 37 -5.56 1.00 -18.51
C GLY A 37 -7.02 0.69 -18.74
N MET A 38 -7.36 -0.35 -19.49
CA MET A 38 -8.74 -0.77 -19.72
C MET A 38 -9.37 -1.38 -18.46
N VAL A 39 -8.53 -1.91 -17.57
CA VAL A 39 -8.95 -2.33 -16.23
C VAL A 39 -8.10 -1.57 -15.23
N THR A 40 -8.73 -0.83 -14.33
CA THR A 40 -8.02 -0.12 -13.27
C THR A 40 -8.67 -0.45 -11.94
N ILE A 41 -7.83 -0.60 -10.91
CA ILE A 41 -8.28 -0.84 -9.55
C ILE A 41 -7.58 0.18 -8.66
N THR A 42 -8.38 0.96 -7.94
CA THR A 42 -7.87 1.94 -6.99
C THR A 42 -8.08 1.41 -5.59
N MET A 43 -7.04 1.44 -4.77
CA MET A 43 -7.11 1.00 -3.38
C MET A 43 -6.24 1.92 -2.52
N THR A 44 -6.47 1.87 -1.22
CA THR A 44 -5.56 2.57 -0.30
C THR A 44 -4.23 1.83 -0.25
N ALA A 45 -3.20 2.53 0.20
CA ALA A 45 -1.89 1.89 0.39
C ALA A 45 -1.93 0.73 1.38
N LYS A 46 -2.95 0.67 2.24
CA LYS A 46 -3.16 -0.44 3.16
C LYS A 46 -3.91 -1.61 2.53
N GLY A 47 -4.33 -1.48 1.28
CA GLY A 47 -4.97 -2.56 0.55
C GLY A 47 -6.49 -2.54 0.57
N GLU A 48 -7.11 -1.47 1.04
CA GLU A 48 -8.56 -1.36 1.04
C GLU A 48 -9.03 -0.93 -0.36
N PRO A 49 -9.89 -1.72 -1.02
CA PRO A 49 -10.35 -1.36 -2.36
C PRO A 49 -11.30 -0.17 -2.31
N LYS A 50 -11.14 0.76 -3.25
CA LYS A 50 -11.97 1.96 -3.35
C LYS A 50 -12.79 1.97 -4.62
N ARG A 51 -12.22 1.51 -5.74
CA ARG A 51 -12.89 1.61 -7.02
C ARG A 51 -12.32 0.59 -8.00
N VAL A 52 -13.20 0.04 -8.81
CA VAL A 52 -12.81 -0.80 -9.95
C VAL A 52 -13.45 -0.18 -11.19
N LYS A 53 -12.65 0.02 -12.22
CA LYS A 53 -13.14 0.55 -13.49
C LYS A 53 -12.77 -0.41 -14.60
N ILE A 54 -13.75 -0.81 -15.39
CA ILE A 54 -13.59 -1.77 -16.47
C ILE A 54 -14.13 -1.14 -17.75
N ASP A 55 -13.32 -1.17 -18.81
CA ASP A 55 -13.81 -0.70 -20.10
C ASP A 55 -14.92 -1.64 -20.59
N PRO A 56 -16.07 -1.07 -21.02
CA PRO A 56 -17.19 -1.91 -21.45
C PRO A 56 -16.88 -2.89 -22.59
N SER A 57 -15.88 -2.57 -23.42
CA SER A 57 -15.49 -3.44 -24.52
C SER A 57 -14.93 -4.79 -24.04
N LEU A 58 -14.50 -4.87 -22.78
CA LEU A 58 -13.99 -6.10 -22.20
C LEU A 58 -15.08 -6.99 -21.62
N VAL A 59 -16.31 -6.48 -21.52
CA VAL A 59 -17.41 -7.22 -20.92
C VAL A 59 -18.11 -8.04 -22.02
N ASN A 60 -17.56 -9.22 -22.23
CA ASN A 60 -18.04 -10.16 -23.25
C ASN A 60 -18.28 -11.51 -22.58
N PRO A 61 -19.54 -12.00 -22.56
CA PRO A 61 -19.83 -13.28 -21.92
C PRO A 61 -19.06 -14.47 -22.49
N ALA A 62 -18.59 -14.38 -23.73
CA ALA A 62 -17.80 -15.43 -24.35
C ALA A 62 -16.35 -15.42 -23.93
N GLU A 63 -15.89 -14.35 -23.25
CA GLU A 63 -14.49 -14.16 -22.89
C GLU A 63 -14.33 -13.79 -21.41
N VAL A 64 -15.11 -14.41 -20.55
CA VAL A 64 -15.09 -14.09 -19.11
C VAL A 64 -13.71 -14.36 -18.50
N GLU A 65 -13.03 -15.44 -18.92
CA GLU A 65 -11.70 -15.77 -18.40
C GLU A 65 -10.69 -14.67 -18.68
N VAL A 66 -10.77 -14.04 -19.84
CA VAL A 66 -9.87 -12.93 -20.18
C VAL A 66 -10.07 -11.79 -19.20
N LEU A 67 -11.33 -11.45 -18.92
CA LEU A 67 -11.65 -10.38 -17.97
C LEU A 67 -11.17 -10.73 -16.56
N GLU A 68 -11.37 -11.96 -16.13
CA GLU A 68 -10.89 -12.42 -14.83
C GLU A 68 -9.38 -12.28 -14.70
N ASP A 69 -8.64 -12.66 -15.72
CA ASP A 69 -7.18 -12.55 -15.74
C ASP A 69 -6.72 -11.10 -15.70
N LEU A 70 -7.42 -10.22 -16.42
CA LEU A 70 -7.09 -8.80 -16.42
C LEU A 70 -7.36 -8.15 -15.07
N ILE A 71 -8.44 -8.50 -14.41
CA ILE A 71 -8.75 -8.01 -13.07
C ILE A 71 -7.67 -8.49 -12.10
N SER A 72 -7.28 -9.75 -12.19
CA SER A 72 -6.23 -10.31 -11.35
C SER A 72 -4.90 -9.56 -11.57
N ALA A 73 -4.55 -9.28 -12.81
CA ALA A 73 -3.32 -8.55 -13.14
C ALA A 73 -3.37 -7.12 -12.58
N ALA A 74 -4.52 -6.44 -12.70
CA ALA A 74 -4.67 -5.09 -12.16
C ALA A 74 -4.57 -5.08 -10.63
N LEU A 75 -5.11 -6.10 -9.97
CA LEU A 75 -4.99 -6.26 -8.52
C LEU A 75 -3.54 -6.42 -8.10
N ARG A 76 -2.78 -7.26 -8.80
CA ARG A 76 -1.36 -7.46 -8.50
C ARG A 76 -0.57 -6.18 -8.69
N ASP A 77 -0.88 -5.44 -9.74
CA ASP A 77 -0.21 -4.17 -10.00
C ASP A 77 -0.51 -3.15 -8.91
N ALA A 78 -1.78 -3.05 -8.50
CA ALA A 78 -2.18 -2.17 -7.40
C ALA A 78 -1.49 -2.57 -6.10
N ARG A 79 -1.43 -3.88 -5.80
CA ARG A 79 -0.78 -4.38 -4.59
C ARG A 79 0.71 -4.07 -4.59
N SER A 80 1.36 -4.25 -5.74
CA SER A 80 2.78 -3.94 -5.88
C SER A 80 3.05 -2.46 -5.61
N LYS A 81 2.20 -1.59 -6.14
CA LYS A 81 2.32 -0.14 -5.91
C LYS A 81 2.06 0.23 -4.47
N ALA A 82 1.08 -0.42 -3.83
CA ALA A 82 0.80 -0.20 -2.41
C ALA A 82 1.99 -0.61 -1.55
N ASP A 83 2.57 -1.77 -1.82
CA ASP A 83 3.72 -2.28 -1.08
C ASP A 83 4.92 -1.34 -1.22
N LYS A 84 5.15 -0.82 -2.42
CA LYS A 84 6.23 0.14 -2.67
C LYS A 84 5.98 1.43 -1.90
N HIS A 85 4.75 1.91 -1.89
CA HIS A 85 4.41 3.13 -1.17
C HIS A 85 4.66 2.96 0.33
N ILE A 86 4.27 1.81 0.89
CA ILE A 86 4.53 1.49 2.29
C ILE A 86 6.04 1.48 2.57
N ALA A 87 6.82 0.84 1.70
CA ALA A 87 8.27 0.78 1.87
C ALA A 87 8.90 2.17 1.84
N ASP A 88 8.44 3.03 0.92
CA ASP A 88 8.95 4.40 0.81
C ASP A 88 8.61 5.20 2.07
N GLU A 89 7.41 5.06 2.60
CA GLU A 89 7.00 5.75 3.83
C GLU A 89 7.77 5.24 5.04
N MET A 90 8.02 3.93 5.11
CA MET A 90 8.82 3.35 6.19
C MET A 90 10.25 3.88 6.15
N GLY A 91 10.81 4.05 4.96
CA GLY A 91 12.13 4.65 4.81
C GLY A 91 12.21 6.05 5.39
N LYS A 92 11.15 6.83 5.24
CA LYS A 92 11.07 8.18 5.82
C LYS A 92 11.00 8.13 7.34
N VAL A 93 10.22 7.20 7.90
CA VAL A 93 10.06 7.07 9.35
C VAL A 93 11.36 6.63 10.01
N THR A 94 12.08 5.70 9.40
CA THR A 94 13.32 5.18 9.95
C THR A 94 14.51 6.10 9.69
N GLY A 95 14.31 7.17 8.94
CA GLY A 95 15.39 8.08 8.58
C GLY A 95 16.47 7.45 7.71
N GLY A 96 16.10 6.42 6.96
CA GLY A 96 17.03 5.70 6.12
C GLY A 96 17.78 4.58 6.81
N LEU A 97 17.52 4.35 8.09
CA LEU A 97 18.14 3.26 8.82
C LEU A 97 17.59 1.92 8.32
N PRO A 98 18.46 0.90 8.16
CA PRO A 98 17.98 -0.41 7.75
C PRO A 98 17.14 -1.04 8.85
N LEU A 99 16.07 -1.71 8.46
CA LEU A 99 15.25 -2.45 9.40
C LEU A 99 15.97 -3.75 9.77
N PRO A 100 15.86 -4.18 11.05
CA PRO A 100 16.48 -5.44 11.46
C PRO A 100 15.83 -6.62 10.74
N PRO A 101 16.59 -7.70 10.50
CA PRO A 101 16.04 -8.91 9.91
C PRO A 101 14.86 -9.43 10.73
N GLY A 102 13.81 -9.84 10.04
CA GLY A 102 12.61 -10.35 10.71
C GLY A 102 11.67 -9.28 11.23
N PHE A 103 11.97 -8.01 10.99
CA PHE A 103 11.07 -6.92 11.37
C PHE A 103 9.77 -7.02 10.58
N LYS A 104 8.66 -6.98 11.31
CA LYS A 104 7.33 -7.02 10.70
C LYS A 104 6.63 -5.68 10.90
N LEU A 105 6.03 -5.19 9.82
CA LEU A 105 5.25 -3.96 9.88
C LEU A 105 3.94 -4.22 10.61
N PRO A 106 3.41 -3.23 11.36
CA PRO A 106 2.18 -3.39 12.12
C PRO A 106 0.90 -3.29 11.27
N PHE A 107 1.03 -3.44 9.96
CA PHE A 107 -0.12 -3.36 9.06
C PHE A 107 0.06 -4.24 7.85
#